data_aeeb2164ec6dbe9e15c5dd93e6d9fd2f
#
_entry.id   aeeb2164ec6dbe9e15c5dd93e6d9fd2f
#
_cell.length_a   1.000
_cell.length_b   1.000
_cell.length_c   1.000
_cell.angle_alpha   90.00
_cell.angle_beta   90.00
_cell.angle_gamma   90.00
#
_symmetry.space_group_name_H-M   'P 1'
#
loop_
_entity.id
_entity.type
_entity.pdbx_description
1 polymer ?
#
loop_
_entity_poly.entity_id
_entity_poly.type
_entity_poly.pdbx_seq_one_letter_code
_entity_poly.pdbx_strand_id
1 'polypeptide(L)'
;GQVKAFGSLEDVWGSSVMHPWLPKEQQSSILKVSVLEHHPHYAMTALALGDQHLWVNKLEQPLQTALRIRIQASDVSLVLQPPQQTSIRNVLRAKVAQCYDDNGQVEVQLEVGGKTLWAKISPWARDELGIKPGLWLYAQIKSVSITA
;
A
#
# COMPACT_ATOMS: atom_id res chain seq x y z
N GLY A 1 -8.37 17.48 18.93
CA GLY A 1 -8.57 17.15 18.68
C GLY A 1 -8.74 17.30 18.88
N GLN A 2 -8.69 17.33 19.02
CA GLN A 2 -8.90 17.03 18.95
C GLN A 2 -9.27 16.91 18.75
N VAL A 3 -9.38 16.86 18.97
CA VAL A 3 -9.79 16.46 18.62
C VAL A 3 -10.22 16.40 18.48
N LYS A 4 -10.77 16.29 18.42
CA LYS A 4 -11.33 15.87 18.07
C LYS A 4 -11.55 15.05 17.57
N ALA A 5 -11.68 15.23 17.65
CA ALA A 5 -12.05 14.09 16.85
C ALA A 5 -11.32 12.95 17.38
N PHE A 6 -11.98 12.14 17.99
CA PHE A 6 -11.37 10.99 18.54
C PHE A 6 -12.17 9.78 18.26
N GLY A 7 -12.31 9.46 17.03
CA GLY A 7 -12.73 8.16 16.71
C GLY A 7 -11.63 7.18 17.10
N SER A 8 -11.44 6.15 16.34
CA SER A 8 -10.34 5.26 16.57
C SER A 8 -9.02 6.00 16.32
N LEU A 9 -7.94 5.41 16.78
CA LEU A 9 -6.62 5.98 16.51
C LEU A 9 -6.37 6.08 15.01
N GLU A 10 -6.90 5.14 14.27
CA GLU A 10 -6.74 5.17 12.82
C GLU A 10 -7.41 6.39 12.20
N ASP A 11 -8.57 6.75 12.71
CA ASP A 11 -9.27 7.93 12.20
C ASP A 11 -8.44 9.17 12.42
N VAL A 12 -7.81 9.27 13.58
CA VAL A 12 -6.97 10.41 13.88
C VAL A 12 -5.79 10.46 12.93
N TRP A 13 -5.13 9.32 12.71
CA TRP A 13 -3.97 9.28 11.83
C TRP A 13 -4.32 9.55 10.38
N GLY A 14 -5.53 9.19 9.97
CA GLY A 14 -5.97 9.44 8.60
C GLY A 14 -6.49 10.83 8.37
N SER A 15 -6.54 11.67 9.40
CA SER A 15 -7.09 13.00 9.32
C SER A 15 -6.05 14.00 8.81
N SER A 16 -6.49 14.98 8.02
CA SER A 16 -5.57 16.02 7.55
C SER A 16 -5.00 16.84 8.70
N VAL A 17 -5.70 16.88 9.83
CA VAL A 17 -5.21 17.58 11.01
C VAL A 17 -3.92 16.95 11.52
N MET A 18 -3.79 15.66 11.35
CA MET A 18 -2.62 14.93 11.85
C MET A 18 -1.49 14.87 10.85
N HIS A 19 -1.70 15.36 9.64
CA HIS A 19 -0.70 15.24 8.59
C HIS A 19 0.69 15.76 8.99
N PRO A 20 0.82 16.97 9.55
CA PRO A 20 2.16 17.47 9.88
C PRO A 20 2.87 16.63 10.93
N TRP A 21 2.16 15.75 11.59
CA TRP A 21 2.71 14.98 12.70
C TRP A 21 2.85 13.50 12.39
N LEU A 22 2.69 13.12 11.12
CA LEU A 22 2.83 11.72 10.74
C LEU A 22 4.23 11.24 11.07
N PRO A 23 4.36 10.16 11.83
CA PRO A 23 5.69 9.64 12.14
C PRO A 23 6.31 8.99 10.91
N LYS A 24 7.62 8.80 10.96
CA LYS A 24 8.32 8.18 9.84
C LYS A 24 7.80 6.79 9.54
N GLU A 25 7.31 6.11 10.55
CA GLU A 25 6.75 4.77 10.33
C GLU A 25 5.58 4.79 9.36
N GLN A 26 4.93 5.95 9.22
CA GLN A 26 3.85 6.07 8.25
C GLN A 26 4.35 6.10 6.82
N GLN A 27 5.67 6.12 6.61
CA GLN A 27 6.21 5.99 5.27
C GLN A 27 6.30 4.55 4.82
N SER A 28 5.87 3.62 5.64
CA SER A 28 5.75 2.23 5.27
C SER A 28 4.41 1.69 5.75
N SER A 29 3.98 0.61 5.13
CA SER A 29 2.74 -0.05 5.50
C SER A 29 3.06 -1.46 5.98
N ILE A 30 2.44 -1.88 7.08
CA ILE A 30 2.57 -3.24 7.57
C ILE A 30 1.22 -3.90 7.40
N LEU A 31 1.18 -4.95 6.60
CA LEU A 31 -0.06 -5.60 6.24
C LEU A 31 -0.04 -7.06 6.66
N LYS A 32 -1.19 -7.54 7.12
CA LYS A 32 -1.36 -8.93 7.49
C LYS A 32 -1.81 -9.72 6.29
N VAL A 33 -1.10 -10.79 5.98
CA VAL A 33 -1.38 -11.61 4.81
C VAL A 33 -1.27 -13.07 5.20
N SER A 34 -1.64 -13.96 4.29
CA SER A 34 -1.46 -15.38 4.50
C SER A 34 -0.87 -16.01 3.25
N VAL A 35 -0.18 -17.13 3.44
CA VAL A 35 0.44 -17.85 2.33
C VAL A 35 -0.66 -18.49 1.51
N LEU A 36 -0.74 -18.14 0.23
CA LEU A 36 -1.78 -18.62 -0.66
C LEU A 36 -1.33 -19.82 -1.49
N GLU A 37 -0.17 -19.71 -2.10
CA GLU A 37 0.36 -20.82 -2.90
C GLU A 37 1.83 -20.59 -3.18
N HIS A 38 2.53 -21.67 -3.51
CA HIS A 38 3.93 -21.62 -3.93
C HIS A 38 3.99 -21.94 -5.42
N HIS A 39 4.61 -21.04 -6.19
CA HIS A 39 4.68 -21.22 -7.63
C HIS A 39 5.64 -22.37 -7.96
N PRO A 40 5.25 -23.30 -8.82
CA PRO A 40 6.08 -24.47 -9.09
C PRO A 40 7.34 -24.19 -9.91
N HIS A 41 7.36 -23.10 -10.69
CA HIS A 41 8.49 -22.87 -11.60
C HIS A 41 9.38 -21.71 -11.22
N TYR A 42 8.84 -20.67 -10.63
CA TYR A 42 9.58 -19.42 -10.51
C TYR A 42 10.09 -19.14 -9.10
N ALA A 43 9.99 -20.13 -8.20
CA ALA A 43 10.46 -19.96 -6.82
C ALA A 43 9.85 -18.70 -6.20
N MET A 44 8.54 -18.56 -6.32
CA MET A 44 7.79 -17.44 -5.79
C MET A 44 6.64 -17.97 -4.94
N THR A 45 6.22 -17.16 -3.99
CA THR A 45 5.09 -17.47 -3.12
C THR A 45 4.06 -16.36 -3.25
N ALA A 46 2.79 -16.74 -3.42
CA ALA A 46 1.69 -15.79 -3.46
C ALA A 46 1.15 -15.61 -2.05
N LEU A 47 0.93 -14.36 -1.68
CA LEU A 47 0.37 -13.99 -0.38
C LEU A 47 -1.00 -13.37 -0.60
N ALA A 48 -1.97 -13.82 0.18
CA ALA A 48 -3.34 -13.33 0.05
C ALA A 48 -3.51 -12.02 0.80
N LEU A 49 -4.08 -11.03 0.13
CA LEU A 49 -4.38 -9.73 0.70
C LEU A 49 -5.82 -9.39 0.30
N GLY A 50 -6.76 -9.71 1.20
CA GLY A 50 -8.16 -9.59 0.85
C GLY A 50 -8.49 -10.52 -0.31
N ASP A 51 -9.08 -9.96 -1.37
CA ASP A 51 -9.41 -10.72 -2.57
C ASP A 51 -8.32 -10.59 -3.65
N GLN A 52 -7.19 -10.03 -3.28
CA GLN A 52 -6.07 -9.88 -4.19
C GLN A 52 -4.87 -10.63 -3.64
N HIS A 53 -3.77 -10.64 -4.37
CA HIS A 53 -2.59 -11.34 -3.91
C HIS A 53 -1.32 -10.63 -4.37
N LEU A 54 -0.24 -10.91 -3.66
CA LEU A 54 1.08 -10.40 -3.95
C LEU A 54 2.04 -11.56 -4.11
N TRP A 55 3.05 -11.37 -4.95
CA TRP A 55 4.11 -12.37 -5.14
C TRP A 55 5.38 -11.91 -4.47
N VAL A 56 6.00 -12.82 -3.71
CA VAL A 56 7.29 -12.58 -3.08
C VAL A 56 8.21 -13.74 -3.39
N ASN A 57 9.49 -13.63 -3.06
CA ASN A 57 10.41 -14.73 -3.21
C ASN A 57 9.91 -15.91 -2.38
N LYS A 58 10.25 -17.12 -2.84
CA LYS A 58 9.74 -18.33 -2.22
C LYS A 58 9.94 -18.34 -0.72
N LEU A 59 8.89 -18.71 -0.01
CA LEU A 59 8.89 -18.86 1.43
C LEU A 59 8.75 -20.34 1.76
N GLU A 60 9.22 -20.68 2.96
CA GLU A 60 9.17 -22.08 3.41
C GLU A 60 7.91 -22.39 4.21
N GLN A 61 7.16 -21.39 4.57
CA GLN A 61 5.98 -21.58 5.41
C GLN A 61 4.89 -22.33 4.64
N PRO A 62 4.11 -23.17 5.34
CA PRO A 62 3.02 -23.89 4.68
C PRO A 62 1.89 -22.95 4.29
N LEU A 63 1.00 -23.46 3.45
CA LEU A 63 -0.15 -22.69 2.98
C LEU A 63 -0.98 -22.24 4.18
N GLN A 64 -1.55 -21.04 4.05
CA GLN A 64 -2.44 -20.42 5.03
C GLN A 64 -1.73 -19.95 6.30
N THR A 65 -0.40 -19.96 6.32
CA THR A 65 0.35 -19.37 7.41
C THR A 65 0.15 -17.86 7.39
N ALA A 66 -0.17 -17.27 8.54
CA ALA A 66 -0.34 -15.84 8.67
C ALA A 66 1.02 -15.16 8.79
N LEU A 67 1.22 -14.11 8.03
CA LEU A 67 2.47 -13.37 8.01
C LEU A 67 2.18 -11.87 8.02
N ARG A 68 3.21 -11.09 8.32
CA ARG A 68 3.15 -9.65 8.17
C ARG A 68 4.19 -9.22 7.15
N ILE A 69 3.81 -8.29 6.31
CA ILE A 69 4.72 -7.74 5.30
C ILE A 69 4.82 -6.25 5.49
N ARG A 70 5.94 -5.71 5.06
CA ARG A 70 6.18 -4.28 5.07
C ARG A 70 6.38 -3.80 3.66
N ILE A 71 5.68 -2.74 3.29
CA ILE A 71 5.81 -2.11 1.98
C ILE A 71 6.13 -0.65 2.22
N GLN A 72 7.27 -0.20 1.73
CA GLN A 72 7.64 1.20 1.88
C GLN A 72 6.87 2.04 0.88
N ALA A 73 6.42 3.22 1.33
CA ALA A 73 5.64 4.09 0.47
C ALA A 73 6.40 4.46 -0.80
N SER A 74 7.71 4.60 -0.71
CA SER A 74 8.53 4.93 -1.86
C SER A 74 8.64 3.81 -2.87
N ASP A 75 8.23 2.59 -2.50
CA ASP A 75 8.23 1.45 -3.42
C ASP A 75 6.87 1.23 -4.07
N VAL A 76 5.93 2.14 -3.85
CA VAL A 76 4.58 2.05 -4.41
C VAL A 76 4.41 3.16 -5.43
N SER A 77 4.13 2.78 -6.68
CA SER A 77 3.81 3.76 -7.70
C SER A 77 2.37 3.56 -8.14
N LEU A 78 1.79 4.60 -8.72
CA LEU A 78 0.38 4.61 -9.03
C LEU A 78 0.17 4.75 -10.53
N VAL A 79 -0.79 3.98 -11.07
CA VAL A 79 -1.20 4.08 -12.45
C VAL A 79 -2.71 4.04 -12.49
N LEU A 80 -3.30 4.69 -13.49
CA LEU A 80 -4.75 4.78 -13.57
C LEU A 80 -5.38 3.56 -14.22
N GLN A 81 -4.62 2.81 -14.99
CA GLN A 81 -5.12 1.64 -15.69
C GLN A 81 -4.19 0.46 -15.44
N PRO A 82 -4.68 -0.76 -15.62
CA PRO A 82 -3.82 -1.93 -15.40
C PRO A 82 -2.57 -1.83 -16.28
N PRO A 83 -1.38 -1.91 -15.67
CA PRO A 83 -0.14 -1.79 -16.44
C PRO A 83 0.10 -3.01 -17.30
N GLN A 84 0.77 -2.80 -18.43
CA GLN A 84 1.11 -3.87 -19.35
C GLN A 84 2.60 -3.79 -19.67
N GLN A 85 3.18 -4.95 -20.00
CA GLN A 85 4.57 -5.03 -20.43
C GLN A 85 5.51 -4.39 -19.42
N THR A 86 5.30 -4.71 -18.16
CA THR A 86 6.13 -4.18 -17.07
C THR A 86 6.77 -5.36 -16.33
N SER A 87 7.96 -5.11 -15.79
CA SER A 87 8.65 -6.11 -14.99
C SER A 87 8.09 -6.19 -13.57
N ILE A 88 7.29 -5.21 -13.16
CA ILE A 88 6.68 -5.22 -11.85
C ILE A 88 5.53 -6.21 -11.86
N ARG A 89 5.62 -7.22 -10.97
CA ARG A 89 4.60 -8.26 -10.93
C ARG A 89 3.48 -7.96 -9.94
N ASN A 90 3.71 -7.09 -8.96
CA ASN A 90 2.73 -6.85 -7.90
C ASN A 90 1.93 -5.60 -8.19
N VAL A 91 0.68 -5.80 -8.57
CA VAL A 91 -0.24 -4.72 -8.91
C VAL A 91 -1.52 -4.97 -8.15
N LEU A 92 -1.93 -3.98 -7.35
CA LEU A 92 -3.14 -4.08 -6.55
C LEU A 92 -4.12 -2.99 -6.95
N ARG A 93 -5.38 -3.34 -7.03
CA ARG A 93 -6.43 -2.36 -7.23
C ARG A 93 -6.68 -1.64 -5.92
N ALA A 94 -6.71 -0.32 -5.95
CA ALA A 94 -6.78 0.47 -4.73
C ALA A 94 -7.66 1.69 -4.94
N LYS A 95 -8.21 2.19 -3.83
CA LYS A 95 -9.01 3.40 -3.83
C LYS A 95 -8.29 4.45 -3.00
N VAL A 96 -8.20 5.67 -3.51
CA VAL A 96 -7.56 6.76 -2.79
C VAL A 96 -8.48 7.22 -1.67
N ALA A 97 -7.98 7.17 -0.43
CA ALA A 97 -8.72 7.66 0.72
C ALA A 97 -8.40 9.11 1.00
N GLN A 98 -7.11 9.47 1.00
CA GLN A 98 -6.67 10.82 1.28
C GLN A 98 -5.31 11.08 0.66
N CYS A 99 -4.99 12.37 0.47
CA CYS A 99 -3.69 12.80 0.01
C CYS A 99 -3.17 13.86 0.97
N TYR A 100 -1.87 13.79 1.29
CA TYR A 100 -1.24 14.72 2.21
C TYR A 100 0.04 15.27 1.59
N ASP A 101 0.21 16.59 1.63
CA ASP A 101 1.45 17.22 1.21
C ASP A 101 2.45 17.17 2.37
N ASP A 102 3.70 16.81 2.05
CA ASP A 102 4.72 16.66 3.06
C ASP A 102 6.09 17.00 2.47
N ASN A 103 6.55 18.24 2.69
CA ASN A 103 7.90 18.68 2.29
C ASN A 103 8.22 18.38 0.83
N GLY A 104 7.31 18.77 -0.07
CA GLY A 104 7.54 18.58 -1.49
C GLY A 104 7.25 17.19 -1.99
N GLN A 105 6.68 16.35 -1.15
CA GLN A 105 6.20 15.02 -1.52
C GLN A 105 4.72 14.94 -1.22
N VAL A 106 4.05 14.00 -1.87
CA VAL A 106 2.64 13.75 -1.60
C VAL A 106 2.51 12.32 -1.09
N GLU A 107 1.92 12.16 0.08
CA GLU A 107 1.66 10.84 0.63
C GLU A 107 0.20 10.52 0.37
N VAL A 108 -0.02 9.39 -0.27
CA VAL A 108 -1.35 8.98 -0.68
C VAL A 108 -1.76 7.79 0.17
N GLN A 109 -2.88 7.95 0.86
CA GLN A 109 -3.45 6.88 1.65
C GLN A 109 -4.39 6.09 0.76
N LEU A 110 -4.07 4.83 0.56
CA LEU A 110 -4.84 3.94 -0.30
C LEU A 110 -5.57 2.90 0.53
N GLU A 111 -6.75 2.54 0.07
CA GLU A 111 -7.52 1.45 0.66
C GLU A 111 -7.43 0.24 -0.25
N VAL A 112 -6.93 -0.86 0.29
CA VAL A 112 -6.76 -2.11 -0.46
C VAL A 112 -7.31 -3.24 0.40
N GLY A 113 -8.43 -3.84 -0.02
CA GLY A 113 -9.00 -4.97 0.70
C GLY A 113 -9.28 -4.68 2.16
N GLY A 114 -9.73 -3.47 2.48
CA GLY A 114 -10.01 -3.09 3.85
C GLY A 114 -8.77 -2.72 4.66
N LYS A 115 -7.62 -2.66 4.02
CA LYS A 115 -6.36 -2.31 4.66
C LYS A 115 -5.79 -1.05 4.07
N THR A 116 -4.88 -0.40 4.78
CA THR A 116 -4.28 0.86 4.34
C THR A 116 -2.90 0.61 3.76
N LEU A 117 -2.68 1.12 2.56
CA LEU A 117 -1.40 1.08 1.89
C LEU A 117 -0.99 2.52 1.58
N TRP A 118 0.23 2.89 1.98
CA TRP A 118 0.73 4.23 1.74
C TRP A 118 1.60 4.25 0.49
N ALA A 119 1.46 5.31 -0.30
CA ALA A 119 2.29 5.56 -1.46
C ALA A 119 2.87 6.96 -1.36
N LYS A 120 4.07 7.14 -1.86
CA LYS A 120 4.71 8.45 -1.88
C LYS A 120 4.97 8.84 -3.33
N ILE A 121 4.41 9.96 -3.76
CA ILE A 121 4.56 10.42 -5.13
C ILE A 121 4.93 11.90 -5.13
N SER A 122 5.31 12.41 -6.31
CA SER A 122 5.61 13.83 -6.44
C SER A 122 4.31 14.61 -6.60
N PRO A 123 4.33 15.92 -6.28
CA PRO A 123 3.17 16.76 -6.60
C PRO A 123 2.85 16.77 -8.10
N TRP A 124 3.87 16.68 -8.93
CA TRP A 124 3.68 16.61 -10.37
C TRP A 124 2.84 15.37 -10.73
N ALA A 125 3.21 14.21 -10.18
CA ALA A 125 2.47 12.98 -10.47
C ALA A 125 1.03 13.08 -9.97
N ARG A 126 0.83 13.66 -8.78
CA ARG A 126 -0.52 13.83 -8.26
C ARG A 126 -1.38 14.64 -9.23
N ASP A 127 -0.85 15.77 -9.70
CA ASP A 127 -1.61 16.65 -10.59
C ASP A 127 -1.83 16.00 -11.94
N GLU A 128 -0.79 15.37 -12.47
CA GLU A 128 -0.86 14.73 -13.77
C GLU A 128 -1.91 13.63 -13.80
N LEU A 129 -1.98 12.84 -12.74
CA LEU A 129 -2.90 11.72 -12.66
C LEU A 129 -4.25 12.09 -12.06
N GLY A 130 -4.38 13.29 -11.52
CA GLY A 130 -5.63 13.70 -10.90
C GLY A 130 -5.92 12.92 -9.64
N ILE A 131 -4.89 12.63 -8.84
CA ILE A 131 -5.06 11.83 -7.62
C ILE A 131 -5.87 12.64 -6.61
N LYS A 132 -6.97 12.07 -6.16
CA LYS A 132 -7.86 12.71 -5.19
C LYS A 132 -8.65 11.64 -4.47
N PRO A 133 -9.22 11.96 -3.29
CA PRO A 133 -10.03 10.97 -2.57
C PRO A 133 -11.17 10.46 -3.43
N GLY A 134 -11.39 9.15 -3.34
CA GLY A 134 -12.44 8.48 -4.08
C GLY A 134 -12.03 7.91 -5.42
N LEU A 135 -10.85 8.26 -5.89
CA LEU A 135 -10.37 7.76 -7.19
C LEU A 135 -9.91 6.32 -7.07
N TRP A 136 -10.35 5.48 -8.01
CA TRP A 136 -9.85 4.11 -8.12
C TRP A 136 -8.66 4.08 -9.07
N LEU A 137 -7.64 3.33 -8.69
CA LEU A 137 -6.43 3.22 -9.50
C LEU A 137 -5.74 1.91 -9.18
N TYR A 138 -4.54 1.74 -9.71
CA TYR A 138 -3.74 0.55 -9.45
C TYR A 138 -2.43 0.95 -8.80
N ALA A 139 -2.03 0.21 -7.79
CA ALA A 139 -0.77 0.42 -7.10
C ALA A 139 0.21 -0.65 -7.55
N GLN A 140 1.36 -0.21 -8.08
CA GLN A 140 2.44 -1.11 -8.46
C GLN A 140 3.43 -1.13 -7.31
N ILE A 141 3.75 -2.33 -6.83
CA ILE A 141 4.61 -2.47 -5.66
C ILE A 141 5.91 -3.10 -6.12
N LYS A 142 7.00 -2.38 -5.94
CA LYS A 142 8.30 -2.83 -6.41
C LYS A 142 8.94 -3.82 -5.46
N SER A 143 8.74 -3.64 -4.17
CA SER A 143 9.46 -4.43 -3.19
C SER A 143 8.60 -4.66 -1.96
N VAL A 144 8.67 -5.89 -1.43
CA VAL A 144 7.91 -6.30 -0.25
C VAL A 144 8.88 -7.00 0.69
N SER A 145 8.83 -6.64 1.98
CA SER A 145 9.65 -7.29 3.00
C SER A 145 8.76 -8.09 3.93
N ILE A 146 9.24 -9.26 4.34
CA ILE A 146 8.53 -10.08 5.31
C ILE A 146 9.03 -9.68 6.70
N THR A 147 8.10 -9.36 7.59
CA THR A 147 8.48 -8.91 8.92
C THR A 147 8.18 -9.95 9.98
N ALA A 148 7.60 -11.06 9.58
CA ALA A 148 7.37 -12.19 10.43
C ALA A 148 5.98 -12.63 10.50
#